data_489d74e17e3d8e9cf1fd0ea59cf96d43
#
_entry.id   489d74e17e3d8e9cf1fd0ea59cf96d43
#
_cell.length_a   1.000
_cell.length_b   1.000
_cell.length_c   1.000
_cell.angle_alpha   90.00
_cell.angle_beta   90.00
_cell.angle_gamma   90.00
#
_symmetry.space_group_name_H-M   'P 1'
#
loop_
_entity.id
_entity.type
_entity.pdbx_description
1 polymer ?
#
loop_
_entity_poly.entity_id
_entity_poly.type
_entity_poly.pdbx_seq_one_letter_code
_entity_poly.pdbx_strand_id
1 'polypeptide(L)'
;MALRRGFKTEANHTAREVRAELGLRFIDPLDPWALARHLEIPVVPLSSYAGPAADAVHHFCRVDPGAFSALTVFDGPRRLIVYNDSHSLGRRASDLAHELAHALLLHRPGPALDHRGCRRWNSQQEEEANWLAGALLISEEAALQIARSGEPLDEAARRCRVSQAMITFRLNVTAALRRVGQQRGPRVAPKRTTGVRKPRG
;
A
#
# COMPACT_ATOMS: atom_id res chain seq x y z
N MET A 1 12.72 13.04 2.09
CA MET A 1 12.38 14.25 1.31
C MET A 1 10.88 14.47 1.36
N ALA A 2 10.38 15.66 0.98
CA ALA A 2 8.94 15.92 1.03
C ALA A 2 8.32 15.64 -0.34
N LEU A 3 7.15 14.98 -0.35
CA LEU A 3 6.34 14.83 -1.55
C LEU A 3 6.06 16.18 -2.19
N ARG A 4 5.97 16.25 -3.51
CA ARG A 4 5.60 17.48 -4.22
C ARG A 4 4.23 17.99 -3.76
N ARG A 5 4.06 19.30 -3.81
CA ARG A 5 2.80 19.94 -3.39
C ARG A 5 1.62 19.37 -4.20
N GLY A 6 0.54 19.00 -3.50
CA GLY A 6 -0.67 18.45 -4.11
C GLY A 6 -0.65 16.95 -4.40
N PHE A 7 0.52 16.29 -4.36
CA PHE A 7 0.64 14.88 -4.73
C PHE A 7 -0.29 13.95 -3.94
N LYS A 8 -0.47 14.18 -2.63
CA LYS A 8 -1.36 13.35 -1.79
C LYS A 8 -2.81 13.36 -2.31
N THR A 9 -3.29 14.51 -2.75
CA THR A 9 -4.64 14.65 -3.33
C THR A 9 -4.73 13.93 -4.66
N GLU A 10 -3.74 14.09 -5.52
CA GLU A 10 -3.63 13.40 -6.80
C GLU A 10 -3.60 11.88 -6.61
N ALA A 11 -2.73 11.37 -5.74
CA ALA A 11 -2.64 9.93 -5.47
C ALA A 11 -3.95 9.34 -4.92
N ASN A 12 -4.67 10.06 -4.06
CA ASN A 12 -6.00 9.62 -3.60
C ASN A 12 -7.03 9.66 -4.73
N HIS A 13 -6.94 10.64 -5.64
CA HIS A 13 -7.81 10.70 -6.82
C HIS A 13 -7.55 9.51 -7.74
N THR A 14 -6.31 9.27 -8.14
CA THR A 14 -5.90 8.12 -8.94
C THR A 14 -6.35 6.79 -8.31
N ALA A 15 -6.19 6.64 -7.00
CA ALA A 15 -6.65 5.43 -6.30
C ALA A 15 -8.18 5.24 -6.36
N ARG A 16 -8.97 6.32 -6.43
CA ARG A 16 -10.43 6.25 -6.63
C ARG A 16 -10.79 5.93 -8.08
N GLU A 17 -10.13 6.54 -9.05
CA GLU A 17 -10.33 6.27 -10.47
C GLU A 17 -10.05 4.80 -10.79
N VAL A 18 -8.90 4.28 -10.37
CA VAL A 18 -8.53 2.87 -10.52
C VAL A 18 -9.59 1.93 -9.90
N ARG A 19 -10.14 2.28 -8.73
CA ARG A 19 -11.22 1.48 -8.13
C ARG A 19 -12.49 1.53 -8.96
N ALA A 20 -12.85 2.70 -9.47
CA ALA A 20 -14.02 2.84 -10.33
C ALA A 20 -13.89 2.03 -11.63
N GLU A 21 -12.72 2.04 -12.27
CA GLU A 21 -12.41 1.24 -13.45
C GLU A 21 -12.49 -0.27 -13.18
N LEU A 22 -12.09 -0.70 -11.98
CA LEU A 22 -12.18 -2.10 -11.54
C LEU A 22 -13.56 -2.49 -10.99
N GLY A 23 -14.54 -1.58 -10.97
CA GLY A 23 -15.88 -1.82 -10.42
C GLY A 23 -15.91 -1.99 -8.91
N LEU A 24 -14.91 -1.48 -8.19
CA LEU A 24 -14.79 -1.57 -6.74
C LEU A 24 -15.38 -0.34 -6.05
N ARG A 25 -15.98 -0.54 -4.86
CA ARG A 25 -16.29 0.59 -3.97
C ARG A 25 -14.98 1.16 -3.40
N PHE A 26 -15.00 2.42 -2.99
CA PHE A 26 -13.81 3.07 -2.44
C PHE A 26 -13.23 2.41 -1.18
N ILE A 27 -14.06 1.66 -0.45
CA ILE A 27 -13.67 0.94 0.78
C ILE A 27 -13.24 -0.51 0.55
N ASP A 28 -13.46 -1.05 -0.65
CA ASP A 28 -13.15 -2.45 -0.95
C ASP A 28 -11.64 -2.67 -1.04
N PRO A 29 -11.14 -3.83 -0.63
CA PRO A 29 -9.76 -4.22 -0.87
C PRO A 29 -9.45 -4.25 -2.36
N LEU A 30 -8.30 -3.70 -2.76
CA LEU A 30 -7.80 -3.80 -4.12
C LEU A 30 -6.80 -4.95 -4.22
N ASP A 31 -7.01 -5.84 -5.20
CA ASP A 31 -6.06 -6.88 -5.57
C ASP A 31 -5.08 -6.33 -6.62
N PRO A 32 -3.78 -6.18 -6.31
CA PRO A 32 -2.82 -5.62 -7.25
C PRO A 32 -2.59 -6.51 -8.48
N TRP A 33 -2.83 -7.83 -8.39
CA TRP A 33 -2.81 -8.70 -9.58
C TRP A 33 -4.00 -8.42 -10.51
N ALA A 34 -5.17 -8.11 -9.96
CA ALA A 34 -6.32 -7.68 -10.77
C ALA A 34 -6.03 -6.34 -11.47
N LEU A 35 -5.38 -5.40 -10.76
CA LEU A 35 -4.95 -4.13 -11.35
C LEU A 35 -3.91 -4.35 -12.46
N ALA A 36 -2.92 -5.22 -12.24
CA ALA A 36 -1.93 -5.54 -13.26
C ALA A 36 -2.58 -6.09 -14.54
N ARG A 37 -3.56 -6.99 -14.39
CA ARG A 37 -4.33 -7.53 -15.54
C ARG A 37 -5.12 -6.43 -16.25
N HIS A 38 -5.75 -5.53 -15.52
CA HIS A 38 -6.50 -4.38 -16.07
C HIS A 38 -5.60 -3.45 -16.88
N LEU A 39 -4.37 -3.22 -16.39
CA LEU A 39 -3.35 -2.42 -17.07
C LEU A 39 -2.58 -3.18 -18.17
N GLU A 40 -2.94 -4.43 -18.44
CA GLU A 40 -2.25 -5.31 -19.39
C GLU A 40 -0.74 -5.45 -19.11
N ILE A 41 -0.35 -5.38 -17.83
CA ILE A 41 1.04 -5.55 -17.39
C ILE A 41 1.23 -6.99 -16.91
N PRO A 42 2.02 -7.83 -17.62
CA PRO A 42 2.35 -9.17 -17.18
C PRO A 42 3.10 -9.15 -15.84
N VAL A 43 2.73 -10.07 -14.95
CA VAL A 43 3.38 -10.25 -13.65
C VAL A 43 3.87 -11.68 -13.52
N VAL A 44 5.17 -11.86 -13.33
CA VAL A 44 5.83 -13.18 -13.34
C VAL A 44 6.55 -13.42 -12.01
N PRO A 45 6.34 -14.57 -11.35
CA PRO A 45 7.09 -14.91 -10.16
C PRO A 45 8.57 -15.18 -10.50
N LEU A 46 9.48 -14.78 -9.62
CA LEU A 46 10.92 -15.01 -9.79
C LEU A 46 11.25 -16.49 -9.93
N SER A 47 10.51 -17.37 -9.25
CA SER A 47 10.69 -18.82 -9.37
C SER A 47 10.51 -19.37 -10.78
N SER A 48 9.80 -18.67 -11.67
CA SER A 48 9.67 -19.06 -13.09
C SER A 48 11.00 -19.06 -13.85
N TYR A 49 12.01 -18.36 -13.33
CA TYR A 49 13.34 -18.28 -13.91
C TYR A 49 14.32 -19.32 -13.34
N ALA A 50 13.84 -20.30 -12.55
CA ALA A 50 14.69 -21.33 -11.95
C ALA A 50 15.46 -22.18 -12.98
N GLY A 51 14.94 -22.35 -14.21
CA GLY A 51 15.65 -23.00 -15.30
C GLY A 51 16.83 -22.18 -15.82
N PRO A 52 16.60 -20.98 -16.35
CA PRO A 52 17.64 -20.17 -16.97
C PRO A 52 18.58 -19.46 -15.98
N ALA A 53 18.17 -19.26 -14.71
CA ALA A 53 18.91 -18.47 -13.70
C ALA A 53 18.83 -19.11 -12.30
N ALA A 54 19.09 -20.41 -12.18
CA ALA A 54 18.92 -21.20 -10.96
C ALA A 54 19.62 -20.57 -9.75
N ASP A 55 20.88 -20.15 -9.91
CA ASP A 55 21.68 -19.59 -8.80
C ASP A 55 21.10 -18.25 -8.30
N ALA A 56 20.67 -17.39 -9.21
CA ALA A 56 20.06 -16.11 -8.86
C ALA A 56 18.69 -16.32 -8.14
N VAL A 57 17.85 -17.24 -8.65
CA VAL A 57 16.59 -17.60 -8.02
C VAL A 57 16.82 -18.19 -6.65
N HIS A 58 17.77 -19.12 -6.51
CA HIS A 58 18.12 -19.69 -5.21
C HIS A 58 18.60 -18.61 -4.24
N HIS A 59 19.49 -17.71 -4.69
CA HIS A 59 19.98 -16.61 -3.85
C HIS A 59 18.85 -15.74 -3.34
N PHE A 60 18.03 -15.17 -4.23
CA PHE A 60 16.98 -14.23 -3.87
C PHE A 60 15.74 -14.86 -3.22
N CYS A 61 15.50 -16.16 -3.40
CA CYS A 61 14.37 -16.82 -2.75
C CYS A 61 14.75 -17.52 -1.44
N ARG A 62 16.04 -17.85 -1.21
CA ARG A 62 16.45 -18.70 -0.09
C ARG A 62 17.62 -18.15 0.74
N VAL A 63 18.64 -17.56 0.10
CA VAL A 63 19.85 -17.08 0.79
C VAL A 63 19.61 -15.67 1.34
N ASP A 64 19.21 -14.75 0.50
CA ASP A 64 18.90 -13.38 0.90
C ASP A 64 17.60 -12.89 0.23
N PRO A 65 16.42 -13.31 0.72
CA PRO A 65 15.14 -12.84 0.18
C PRO A 65 14.95 -11.33 0.35
N GLY A 66 15.68 -10.69 1.26
CA GLY A 66 15.60 -9.24 1.48
C GLY A 66 16.21 -8.42 0.35
N ALA A 67 17.15 -8.96 -0.38
CA ALA A 67 17.88 -8.25 -1.43
C ALA A 67 17.06 -7.97 -2.71
N PHE A 68 15.96 -8.69 -2.92
CA PHE A 68 15.08 -8.51 -4.08
C PHE A 68 13.61 -8.64 -3.71
N SER A 69 12.80 -7.66 -4.07
CA SER A 69 11.34 -7.68 -3.87
C SER A 69 10.59 -7.77 -5.18
N ALA A 70 10.70 -6.77 -6.03
CA ALA A 70 10.13 -6.73 -7.36
C ALA A 70 10.94 -5.80 -8.27
N LEU A 71 10.72 -5.93 -9.57
CA LEU A 71 11.37 -5.10 -10.59
C LEU A 71 10.48 -5.02 -11.83
N THR A 72 10.31 -3.81 -12.37
CA THR A 72 9.73 -3.62 -13.69
C THR A 72 10.83 -3.69 -14.75
N VAL A 73 10.69 -4.63 -15.68
CA VAL A 73 11.54 -4.79 -16.87
C VAL A 73 10.84 -4.15 -18.05
N PHE A 74 11.59 -3.41 -18.87
CA PHE A 74 11.11 -2.77 -20.09
C PHE A 74 11.72 -3.43 -21.32
N ASP A 75 10.86 -3.68 -22.32
CA ASP A 75 11.24 -4.09 -23.67
C ASP A 75 10.54 -3.14 -24.66
N GLY A 76 11.23 -2.08 -25.04
CA GLY A 76 10.63 -0.97 -25.77
C GLY A 76 9.46 -0.35 -24.96
N PRO A 77 8.25 -0.28 -25.55
CA PRO A 77 7.06 0.23 -24.85
C PRO A 77 6.43 -0.80 -23.89
N ARG A 78 6.81 -2.07 -24.00
CA ARG A 78 6.26 -3.14 -23.18
C ARG A 78 6.93 -3.16 -21.82
N ARG A 79 6.18 -3.54 -20.80
CA ARG A 79 6.70 -3.73 -19.45
C ARG A 79 6.24 -5.07 -18.88
N LEU A 80 7.06 -5.60 -17.99
CA LEU A 80 6.85 -6.86 -17.28
C LEU A 80 7.29 -6.64 -15.83
N ILE A 81 6.51 -7.08 -14.86
CA ILE A 81 6.90 -7.04 -13.46
C ILE A 81 7.32 -8.44 -13.02
N VAL A 82 8.57 -8.55 -12.53
CA VAL A 82 9.07 -9.75 -11.87
C VAL A 82 9.03 -9.51 -10.36
N TYR A 83 8.44 -10.43 -9.60
CA TYR A 83 8.33 -10.29 -8.15
C TYR A 83 8.87 -11.52 -7.41
N ASN A 84 9.37 -11.33 -6.21
CA ASN A 84 9.85 -12.40 -5.35
C ASN A 84 8.68 -13.14 -4.69
N ASP A 85 8.35 -14.30 -5.20
CA ASP A 85 7.24 -15.12 -4.73
C ASP A 85 7.55 -15.92 -3.45
N SER A 86 8.78 -15.86 -2.94
CA SER A 86 9.12 -16.40 -1.62
C SER A 86 8.62 -15.52 -0.45
N HIS A 87 8.28 -14.26 -0.72
CA HIS A 87 7.75 -13.35 0.28
C HIS A 87 6.32 -13.69 0.71
N SER A 88 5.92 -13.21 1.90
CA SER A 88 4.52 -13.30 2.35
C SER A 88 3.56 -12.59 1.38
N LEU A 89 2.30 -13.03 1.34
CA LEU A 89 1.28 -12.46 0.44
C LEU A 89 1.18 -10.94 0.61
N GLY A 90 1.14 -10.43 1.84
CA GLY A 90 1.04 -8.99 2.10
C GLY A 90 2.25 -8.20 1.61
N ARG A 91 3.47 -8.79 1.68
CA ARG A 91 4.67 -8.15 1.12
C ARG A 91 4.61 -8.14 -0.41
N ARG A 92 4.31 -9.29 -1.03
CA ARG A 92 4.14 -9.37 -2.49
C ARG A 92 3.10 -8.38 -3.03
N ALA A 93 1.97 -8.24 -2.31
CA ALA A 93 0.94 -7.26 -2.67
C ALA A 93 1.47 -5.82 -2.61
N SER A 94 2.27 -5.50 -1.58
CA SER A 94 2.88 -4.17 -1.45
C SER A 94 3.93 -3.90 -2.51
N ASP A 95 4.79 -4.88 -2.78
CA ASP A 95 5.85 -4.78 -3.79
C ASP A 95 5.24 -4.61 -5.20
N LEU A 96 4.22 -5.40 -5.53
CA LEU A 96 3.51 -5.28 -6.81
C LEU A 96 2.76 -3.95 -6.94
N ALA A 97 2.08 -3.50 -5.88
CA ALA A 97 1.40 -2.20 -5.90
C ALA A 97 2.37 -1.04 -6.08
N HIS A 98 3.61 -1.16 -5.57
CA HIS A 98 4.67 -0.18 -5.76
C HIS A 98 5.10 -0.09 -7.24
N GLU A 99 5.36 -1.23 -7.90
CA GLU A 99 5.71 -1.26 -9.33
C GLU A 99 4.56 -0.73 -10.21
N LEU A 100 3.31 -1.06 -9.86
CA LEU A 100 2.13 -0.54 -10.55
C LEU A 100 1.94 0.97 -10.33
N ALA A 101 2.31 1.48 -9.16
CA ALA A 101 2.30 2.92 -8.89
C ALA A 101 3.30 3.66 -9.78
N HIS A 102 4.51 3.13 -10.00
CA HIS A 102 5.45 3.68 -10.97
C HIS A 102 4.85 3.71 -12.38
N ALA A 103 4.08 2.67 -12.75
CA ALA A 103 3.43 2.60 -14.04
C ALA A 103 2.34 3.68 -14.21
N LEU A 104 1.46 3.82 -13.21
CA LEU A 104 0.35 4.80 -13.20
C LEU A 104 0.86 6.24 -13.17
N LEU A 105 1.98 6.50 -12.46
CA LEU A 105 2.62 7.81 -12.40
C LEU A 105 3.49 8.11 -13.62
N LEU A 106 3.59 7.19 -14.57
CA LEU A 106 4.44 7.32 -15.77
C LEU A 106 5.89 7.64 -15.40
N HIS A 107 6.38 7.14 -14.28
CA HIS A 107 7.77 7.31 -13.90
C HIS A 107 8.69 6.69 -14.95
N ARG A 108 9.63 7.50 -15.44
CA ARG A 108 10.59 7.00 -16.42
C ARG A 108 11.55 6.01 -15.76
N PRO A 109 11.80 4.85 -16.38
CA PRO A 109 12.82 3.95 -15.87
C PRO A 109 14.17 4.68 -15.86
N GLY A 110 14.82 4.70 -14.71
CA GLY A 110 16.21 5.09 -14.63
C GLY A 110 17.09 4.01 -15.27
N PRO A 111 18.33 4.32 -15.72
CA PRO A 111 19.27 3.27 -16.10
C PRO A 111 19.44 2.33 -14.91
N ALA A 112 19.39 1.00 -15.19
CA ALA A 112 19.50 -0.03 -14.16
C ALA A 112 20.76 0.17 -13.30
N LEU A 113 21.86 0.57 -13.92
CA LEU A 113 23.11 0.92 -13.28
C LEU A 113 23.69 2.17 -13.95
N ASP A 114 24.34 3.03 -13.17
CA ASP A 114 25.15 4.11 -13.70
C ASP A 114 26.52 3.58 -14.17
N HIS A 115 27.37 4.48 -14.70
CA HIS A 115 28.73 4.14 -15.17
C HIS A 115 29.67 3.57 -14.07
N ARG A 116 29.23 3.64 -12.79
CA ARG A 116 29.96 3.08 -11.63
C ARG A 116 29.33 1.76 -11.15
N GLY A 117 28.32 1.22 -11.86
CA GLY A 117 27.59 0.04 -11.43
C GLY A 117 26.61 0.27 -10.27
N CYS A 118 26.33 1.54 -9.95
CA CYS A 118 25.40 1.91 -8.87
C CYS A 118 24.01 2.20 -9.43
N ARG A 119 22.98 1.73 -8.73
CA ARG A 119 21.59 2.04 -9.06
C ARG A 119 21.31 3.52 -8.79
N ARG A 120 20.90 4.28 -9.81
CA ARG A 120 20.43 5.66 -9.61
C ARG A 120 19.03 5.63 -9.04
N TRP A 121 18.92 6.05 -7.79
CA TRP A 121 17.68 6.11 -7.06
C TRP A 121 17.10 7.52 -7.11
N ASN A 122 15.91 7.68 -7.70
CA ASN A 122 15.18 8.95 -7.65
C ASN A 122 14.27 8.93 -6.42
N SER A 123 14.76 9.47 -5.31
CA SER A 123 14.05 9.44 -4.03
C SER A 123 12.64 10.05 -4.09
N GLN A 124 12.41 11.06 -4.94
CA GLN A 124 11.09 11.65 -5.10
C GLN A 124 10.12 10.67 -5.78
N GLN A 125 10.52 10.04 -6.87
CA GLN A 125 9.70 9.04 -7.56
C GLN A 125 9.36 7.86 -6.66
N GLU A 126 10.32 7.42 -5.84
CA GLU A 126 10.10 6.32 -4.89
C GLU A 126 9.13 6.70 -3.77
N GLU A 127 9.24 7.93 -3.23
CA GLU A 127 8.28 8.41 -2.22
C GLU A 127 6.87 8.54 -2.81
N GLU A 128 6.74 9.02 -4.04
CA GLU A 128 5.47 9.12 -4.76
C GLU A 128 4.89 7.73 -5.04
N ALA A 129 5.70 6.78 -5.52
CA ALA A 129 5.27 5.40 -5.76
C ALA A 129 4.84 4.71 -4.45
N ASN A 130 5.60 4.85 -3.38
CA ASN A 130 5.25 4.31 -2.06
C ASN A 130 3.91 4.87 -1.53
N TRP A 131 3.70 6.18 -1.71
CA TRP A 131 2.45 6.81 -1.29
C TRP A 131 1.25 6.29 -2.09
N LEU A 132 1.37 6.28 -3.43
CA LEU A 132 0.29 5.80 -4.30
C LEU A 132 0.02 4.32 -4.08
N ALA A 133 1.05 3.47 -3.96
CA ALA A 133 0.90 2.05 -3.65
C ALA A 133 0.08 1.84 -2.37
N GLY A 134 0.40 2.61 -1.31
CA GLY A 134 -0.39 2.58 -0.09
C GLY A 134 -1.86 3.02 -0.32
N ALA A 135 -2.12 4.05 -1.14
CA ALA A 135 -3.46 4.53 -1.45
C ALA A 135 -4.24 3.54 -2.33
N LEU A 136 -3.56 2.83 -3.23
CA LEU A 136 -4.13 1.74 -4.03
C LEU A 136 -4.56 0.58 -3.15
N LEU A 137 -3.75 0.14 -2.21
CA LEU A 137 -4.07 -0.99 -1.34
C LEU A 137 -5.13 -0.62 -0.30
N ILE A 138 -4.95 0.50 0.39
CA ILE A 138 -5.84 1.01 1.44
C ILE A 138 -6.18 2.45 1.12
N SER A 139 -7.35 2.68 0.54
CA SER A 139 -7.84 4.01 0.23
C SER A 139 -7.99 4.87 1.50
N GLU A 140 -8.16 6.16 1.33
CA GLU A 140 -8.49 7.06 2.46
C GLU A 140 -9.82 6.67 3.11
N GLU A 141 -10.81 6.30 2.32
CA GLU A 141 -12.13 5.86 2.77
C GLU A 141 -12.04 4.54 3.55
N ALA A 142 -11.26 3.57 3.09
CA ALA A 142 -11.02 2.31 3.79
C ALA A 142 -10.32 2.56 5.13
N ALA A 143 -9.30 3.42 5.17
CA ALA A 143 -8.62 3.79 6.41
C ALA A 143 -9.58 4.46 7.42
N LEU A 144 -10.45 5.37 6.96
CA LEU A 144 -11.48 5.98 7.79
C LEU A 144 -12.50 4.97 8.31
N GLN A 145 -12.89 4.00 7.48
CA GLN A 145 -13.80 2.93 7.90
C GLN A 145 -13.18 2.05 8.98
N ILE A 146 -11.93 1.61 8.79
CA ILE A 146 -11.17 0.85 9.80
C ILE A 146 -11.12 1.61 11.13
N ALA A 147 -10.80 2.91 11.07
CA ALA A 147 -10.76 3.75 12.26
C ALA A 147 -12.13 3.91 12.95
N ARG A 148 -13.23 3.97 12.18
CA ARG A 148 -14.61 4.10 12.70
C ARG A 148 -15.11 2.81 13.34
N SER A 149 -14.84 1.66 12.70
CA SER A 149 -15.27 0.35 13.21
C SER A 149 -14.53 -0.06 14.47
N GLY A 150 -13.30 0.41 14.65
CA GLY A 150 -12.43 -0.07 15.73
C GLY A 150 -11.96 -1.51 15.49
N GLU A 151 -12.02 -1.99 14.26
CA GLU A 151 -11.57 -3.32 13.83
C GLU A 151 -10.11 -3.56 14.25
N PRO A 152 -9.77 -4.72 14.82
CA PRO A 152 -8.39 -5.09 15.13
C PRO A 152 -7.50 -5.01 13.89
N LEU A 153 -6.25 -4.53 14.05
CA LEU A 153 -5.33 -4.31 12.92
C LEU A 153 -5.01 -5.60 12.15
N ASP A 154 -4.95 -6.72 12.83
CA ASP A 154 -4.71 -8.03 12.22
C ASP A 154 -5.90 -8.51 11.38
N GLU A 155 -7.14 -8.21 11.80
CA GLU A 155 -8.35 -8.50 11.03
C GLU A 155 -8.43 -7.62 9.79
N ALA A 156 -8.20 -6.31 9.94
CA ALA A 156 -8.11 -5.38 8.82
C ALA A 156 -7.03 -5.81 7.82
N ALA A 157 -5.85 -6.22 8.31
CA ALA A 157 -4.74 -6.68 7.47
C ALA A 157 -5.10 -7.96 6.69
N ARG A 158 -5.73 -8.93 7.34
CA ARG A 158 -6.21 -10.17 6.68
C ARG A 158 -7.26 -9.87 5.61
N ARG A 159 -8.26 -9.04 5.96
CA ARG A 159 -9.34 -8.66 5.04
C ARG A 159 -8.80 -7.92 3.81
N CYS A 160 -7.86 -7.00 4.00
CA CYS A 160 -7.25 -6.22 2.93
C CYS A 160 -6.07 -6.95 2.24
N ARG A 161 -5.67 -8.16 2.72
CA ARG A 161 -4.53 -8.94 2.20
C ARG A 161 -3.20 -8.17 2.18
N VAL A 162 -2.99 -7.34 3.19
CA VAL A 162 -1.77 -6.55 3.39
C VAL A 162 -1.13 -6.83 4.74
N SER A 163 0.03 -6.24 5.02
CA SER A 163 0.63 -6.31 6.35
C SER A 163 -0.06 -5.36 7.34
N GLN A 164 0.00 -5.66 8.65
CA GLN A 164 -0.44 -4.71 9.69
C GLN A 164 0.32 -3.38 9.61
N ALA A 165 1.61 -3.43 9.21
CA ALA A 165 2.41 -2.22 9.01
C ALA A 165 1.80 -1.32 7.93
N MET A 166 1.27 -1.88 6.83
CA MET A 166 0.57 -1.12 5.80
C MET A 166 -0.72 -0.47 6.32
N ILE A 167 -1.53 -1.20 7.10
CA ILE A 167 -2.72 -0.62 7.75
C ILE A 167 -2.31 0.55 8.65
N THR A 168 -1.32 0.33 9.53
CA THR A 168 -0.82 1.37 10.44
C THR A 168 -0.30 2.59 9.68
N PHE A 169 0.48 2.37 8.64
CA PHE A 169 0.97 3.45 7.77
C PHE A 169 -0.20 4.27 7.21
N ARG A 170 -1.20 3.62 6.62
CA ARG A 170 -2.36 4.33 6.03
C ARG A 170 -3.19 5.06 7.06
N LEU A 171 -3.46 4.47 8.23
CA LEU A 171 -4.16 5.14 9.34
C LEU A 171 -3.44 6.43 9.78
N ASN A 172 -2.10 6.39 9.83
CA ASN A 172 -1.28 7.53 10.21
C ASN A 172 -1.28 8.64 9.14
N VAL A 173 -0.97 8.29 7.88
CA VAL A 173 -0.83 9.29 6.82
C VAL A 173 -2.14 9.92 6.38
N THR A 174 -3.27 9.25 6.58
CA THR A 174 -4.62 9.80 6.38
C THR A 174 -5.16 10.51 7.64
N ALA A 175 -4.44 10.43 8.75
CA ALA A 175 -4.88 10.90 10.06
C ALA A 175 -6.27 10.34 10.46
N ALA A 176 -6.61 9.12 10.04
CA ALA A 176 -7.94 8.54 10.14
C ALA A 176 -8.43 8.47 11.60
N LEU A 177 -7.59 7.99 12.52
CA LEU A 177 -7.94 7.90 13.94
C LEU A 177 -8.26 9.27 14.55
N ARG A 178 -7.45 10.31 14.23
CA ARG A 178 -7.67 11.68 14.72
C ARG A 178 -8.96 12.26 14.15
N ARG A 179 -9.21 12.10 12.87
CA ARG A 179 -10.42 12.58 12.19
C ARG A 179 -11.69 11.96 12.78
N VAL A 180 -11.67 10.65 13.08
CA VAL A 180 -12.79 9.94 13.71
C VAL A 180 -12.98 10.39 15.15
N GLY A 181 -11.89 10.59 15.92
CA GLY A 181 -11.96 11.11 17.30
C GLY A 181 -12.59 12.49 17.37
N GLN A 182 -12.26 13.40 16.44
CA GLN A 182 -12.86 14.73 16.36
C GLN A 182 -14.35 14.70 16.01
N GLN A 183 -14.80 13.74 15.19
CA GLN A 183 -16.22 13.59 14.84
C GLN A 183 -17.09 13.05 15.99
N ARG A 184 -16.50 12.34 16.96
CA ARG A 184 -17.23 11.78 18.11
C ARG A 184 -17.50 12.79 19.24
N GLY A 185 -16.95 14.01 19.19
CA GLY A 185 -17.09 15.05 20.22
C GLY A 185 -16.49 14.66 21.58
N PRO A 186 -16.41 15.57 22.55
CA PRO A 186 -16.02 15.22 23.90
C PRO A 186 -17.08 14.30 24.51
N ARG A 187 -16.62 13.12 25.02
CA ARG A 187 -17.51 12.24 25.80
C ARG A 187 -18.07 13.05 26.95
N VAL A 188 -19.38 13.36 26.94
CA VAL A 188 -20.07 13.94 28.06
C VAL A 188 -19.97 12.93 29.18
N ALA A 189 -19.20 13.25 30.23
CA ALA A 189 -19.13 12.43 31.43
C ALA A 189 -20.56 12.32 32.04
N PRO A 190 -21.00 11.12 32.46
CA PRO A 190 -22.30 10.97 33.08
C PRO A 190 -22.37 11.89 34.32
N LYS A 191 -23.37 12.77 34.38
CA LYS A 191 -23.65 13.62 35.54
C LYS A 191 -23.79 12.71 36.76
N ARG A 192 -22.90 12.87 37.76
CA ARG A 192 -23.07 12.23 39.05
C ARG A 192 -24.39 12.78 39.64
N THR A 193 -25.41 11.96 39.71
CA THR A 193 -26.61 12.22 40.48
C THR A 193 -26.19 12.25 41.95
N THR A 194 -26.13 13.44 42.51
CA THR A 194 -25.99 13.65 43.95
C THR A 194 -27.27 13.13 44.62
N GLY A 195 -27.13 11.99 45.29
CA GLY A 195 -28.20 11.39 46.07
C GLY A 195 -28.65 12.38 47.19
N VAL A 196 -29.93 12.73 47.13
CA VAL A 196 -30.61 13.49 48.16
C VAL A 196 -30.57 12.68 49.46
N ARG A 197 -29.85 13.17 50.47
CA ARG A 197 -29.92 12.65 51.84
C ARG A 197 -31.31 12.95 52.40
N LYS A 198 -32.08 11.90 52.72
CA LYS A 198 -33.28 12.00 53.54
C LYS A 198 -32.91 12.43 54.97
N PRO A 199 -33.56 13.41 55.55
CA PRO A 199 -33.41 13.71 56.97
C PRO A 199 -34.09 12.61 57.87
N ARG A 200 -33.37 12.18 58.89
CA ARG A 200 -33.94 11.33 59.95
C ARG A 200 -34.67 12.24 60.88
N GLY A 201 -36.00 12.01 61.06
CA GLY A 201 -36.79 12.40 62.21
C GLY A 201 -36.89 11.23 63.16
#